data_79b398793b107adbabb5b266ad49de45
#
_entry.id   79b398793b107adbabb5b266ad49de45
#
_cell.length_a   1.000
_cell.length_b   1.000
_cell.length_c   1.000
_cell.angle_alpha   90.00
_cell.angle_beta   90.00
_cell.angle_gamma   90.00
#
_symmetry.space_group_name_H-M   'P 1'
#
loop_
_entity.id
_entity.type
_entity.pdbx_description
1 polymer ?
#
loop_
_entity_poly.entity_id
_entity_poly.type
_entity_poly.pdbx_seq_one_letter_code
_entity_poly.pdbx_strand_id
1 'polypeptide(L)'
;MISGIQRLPEKSEAVLRPTKAARRMIMKNRENDKVYKLVLTALMAALCYVAFTFLKIPIPTPGGDTTALHIGNAFCVLAALLLGGGYGGVAGSLGMTIADLLDPVYITSAPKTFILKLCIGLIAGFVAHKIAHITEDHDSRYIMKWSLIASVAGLGFNVVMDPIVGYFYKNYILGVESSAAKIMATWAAGATLVNAIVGTIVVVVVYMAVRPVLKKAGLFMKIK
;
A
#
# COMPACT_ATOMS: atom_id res chain seq x y z
N MET A 1 1.27 67.98 13.73
CA MET A 1 -0.04 67.51 13.20
C MET A 1 0.20 66.29 12.36
N ILE A 2 0.02 65.11 12.89
CA ILE A 2 -0.40 63.91 12.19
C ILE A 2 -0.92 62.99 13.30
N SER A 3 -2.21 62.99 13.45
CA SER A 3 -2.96 62.07 14.30
C SER A 3 -3.91 61.29 13.38
N GLY A 4 -3.96 59.99 13.50
CA GLY A 4 -5.01 59.23 12.82
C GLY A 4 -4.63 57.82 12.43
N ILE A 5 -4.07 57.00 13.35
CA ILE A 5 -4.13 55.56 13.14
C ILE A 5 -5.45 55.05 13.71
N GLN A 6 -6.43 54.93 12.84
CA GLN A 6 -7.70 54.26 13.13
C GLN A 6 -7.44 52.79 13.37
N ARG A 7 -7.58 52.32 14.61
CA ARG A 7 -7.58 50.89 14.94
C ARG A 7 -8.83 50.26 14.32
N LEU A 8 -8.63 49.29 13.45
CA LEU A 8 -9.71 48.47 12.92
C LEU A 8 -10.41 47.75 14.08
N PRO A 9 -11.75 47.61 14.07
CA PRO A 9 -12.49 47.11 15.20
C PRO A 9 -12.20 45.59 15.40
N GLU A 10 -12.01 45.23 16.67
CA GLU A 10 -11.75 43.91 17.25
C GLU A 10 -12.81 42.81 16.90
N LYS A 11 -13.79 43.13 16.07
CA LYS A 11 -14.82 42.19 15.57
C LYS A 11 -14.37 41.22 14.48
N SER A 12 -13.16 41.38 13.91
CA SER A 12 -12.69 40.57 12.81
C SER A 12 -12.20 39.15 13.23
N GLU A 13 -11.73 38.98 14.48
CA GLU A 13 -11.22 37.67 14.94
C GLU A 13 -12.32 36.72 15.45
N ALA A 14 -13.51 37.25 15.83
CA ALA A 14 -14.61 36.41 16.31
C ALA A 14 -15.29 35.59 15.21
N VAL A 15 -15.11 35.98 13.94
CA VAL A 15 -15.74 35.31 12.77
C VAL A 15 -15.01 34.01 12.37
N LEU A 16 -13.77 33.80 12.81
CA LEU A 16 -12.95 32.65 12.40
C LEU A 16 -13.04 31.43 13.34
N ARG A 17 -13.73 31.50 14.45
CA ARG A 17 -13.86 30.35 15.37
C ARG A 17 -15.17 29.59 15.09
N PRO A 18 -15.10 28.35 14.61
CA PRO A 18 -16.29 27.56 14.34
C PRO A 18 -17.12 27.39 15.62
N THR A 19 -18.43 27.51 15.52
CA THR A 19 -19.37 27.33 16.64
C THR A 19 -19.24 25.93 17.26
N LYS A 20 -19.70 25.74 18.50
CA LYS A 20 -19.69 24.42 19.16
C LYS A 20 -20.39 23.34 18.31
N ALA A 21 -21.49 23.70 17.64
CA ALA A 21 -22.21 22.80 16.73
C ALA A 21 -21.39 22.47 15.49
N ALA A 22 -20.74 23.45 14.85
CA ALA A 22 -19.85 23.21 13.71
C ALA A 22 -18.63 22.33 14.08
N ARG A 23 -18.04 22.56 15.27
CA ARG A 23 -16.97 21.69 15.79
C ARG A 23 -17.43 20.25 16.01
N ARG A 24 -18.62 20.04 16.56
CA ARG A 24 -19.20 18.69 16.73
C ARG A 24 -19.43 18.00 15.39
N MET A 25 -19.95 18.70 14.39
CA MET A 25 -20.15 18.16 13.04
C MET A 25 -18.82 17.79 12.37
N ILE A 26 -17.80 18.67 12.48
CA ILE A 26 -16.46 18.39 11.93
C ILE A 26 -15.82 17.18 12.62
N MET A 27 -15.96 17.06 13.95
CA MET A 27 -15.44 15.89 14.68
C MET A 27 -16.15 14.60 14.28
N LYS A 28 -17.49 14.61 14.19
CA LYS A 28 -18.30 13.46 13.77
C LYS A 28 -17.95 13.01 12.34
N ASN A 29 -17.76 13.95 11.40
CA ASN A 29 -17.32 13.62 10.05
C ASN A 29 -15.91 12.99 10.04
N ARG A 30 -14.98 13.51 10.85
CA ARG A 30 -13.64 12.95 10.97
C ARG A 30 -13.63 11.53 11.57
N GLU A 31 -14.50 11.25 12.51
CA GLU A 31 -14.64 9.90 13.08
C GLU A 31 -15.21 8.92 12.04
N ASN A 32 -16.25 9.32 11.32
CA ASN A 32 -16.82 8.53 10.23
C ASN A 32 -15.78 8.23 9.14
N ASP A 33 -14.94 9.21 8.77
CA ASP A 33 -13.86 9.03 7.80
C ASP A 33 -12.80 8.03 8.28
N LYS A 34 -12.48 8.02 9.58
CA LYS A 34 -11.53 7.05 10.16
C LYS A 34 -12.10 5.63 10.16
N VAL A 35 -13.36 5.48 10.59
CA VAL A 35 -14.04 4.19 10.60
C VAL A 35 -14.14 3.65 9.17
N TYR A 36 -14.52 4.47 8.21
CA TYR A 36 -14.58 4.10 6.80
C TYR A 36 -13.23 3.62 6.26
N LYS A 37 -12.14 4.35 6.55
CA LYS A 37 -10.78 3.94 6.17
C LYS A 37 -10.39 2.61 6.81
N LEU A 38 -10.73 2.40 8.08
CA LEU A 38 -10.42 1.17 8.78
C LEU A 38 -11.16 -0.04 8.16
N VAL A 39 -12.45 0.12 7.87
CA VAL A 39 -13.25 -0.92 7.21
C VAL A 39 -12.70 -1.27 5.83
N LEU A 40 -12.35 -0.26 5.03
CA LEU A 40 -11.74 -0.50 3.72
C LEU A 40 -10.35 -1.13 3.84
N THR A 41 -9.57 -0.76 4.85
CA THR A 41 -8.26 -1.38 5.12
C THR A 41 -8.42 -2.87 5.44
N ALA A 42 -9.38 -3.21 6.29
CA ALA A 42 -9.70 -4.61 6.61
C ALA A 42 -10.17 -5.40 5.38
N LEU A 43 -11.03 -4.80 4.55
CA LEU A 43 -11.48 -5.41 3.29
C LEU A 43 -10.30 -5.64 2.33
N MET A 44 -9.42 -4.65 2.17
CA MET A 44 -8.24 -4.78 1.31
C MET A 44 -7.25 -5.81 1.88
N ALA A 45 -7.10 -5.90 3.20
CA ALA A 45 -6.29 -6.94 3.84
C ALA A 45 -6.86 -8.34 3.54
N ALA A 46 -8.18 -8.52 3.62
CA ALA A 46 -8.83 -9.77 3.25
C ALA A 46 -8.61 -10.11 1.77
N LEU A 47 -8.68 -9.12 0.86
CA LEU A 47 -8.39 -9.33 -0.57
C LEU A 47 -6.91 -9.70 -0.79
N CYS A 48 -5.97 -9.08 -0.08
CA CYS A 48 -4.55 -9.45 -0.12
C CYS A 48 -4.35 -10.91 0.35
N TYR A 49 -5.01 -11.29 1.45
CA TYR A 49 -4.99 -12.66 1.97
C TYR A 49 -5.51 -13.66 0.94
N VAL A 50 -6.71 -13.42 0.39
CA VAL A 50 -7.34 -14.30 -0.60
C VAL A 50 -6.47 -14.43 -1.86
N ALA A 51 -5.98 -13.30 -2.39
CA ALA A 51 -5.15 -13.29 -3.58
C ALA A 51 -3.82 -14.01 -3.36
N PHE A 52 -3.21 -13.87 -2.18
CA PHE A 52 -1.97 -14.55 -1.85
C PHE A 52 -2.17 -16.04 -1.56
N THR A 53 -3.28 -16.42 -0.93
CA THR A 53 -3.53 -17.82 -0.53
C THR A 53 -4.02 -18.66 -1.70
N PHE A 54 -5.01 -18.16 -2.45
CA PHE A 54 -5.73 -18.95 -3.45
C PHE A 54 -5.26 -18.71 -4.89
N LEU A 55 -4.60 -17.57 -5.16
CA LEU A 55 -4.11 -17.23 -6.49
C LEU A 55 -2.57 -17.25 -6.51
N LYS A 56 -1.99 -18.33 -5.96
CA LYS A 56 -0.55 -18.56 -5.97
C LYS A 56 -0.19 -19.88 -6.67
N ILE A 57 0.95 -19.88 -7.32
CA ILE A 57 1.60 -21.06 -7.89
C ILE A 57 2.91 -21.26 -7.13
N PRO A 58 2.99 -22.25 -6.23
CA PRO A 58 4.22 -22.52 -5.50
C PRO A 58 5.29 -23.11 -6.43
N ILE A 59 6.52 -22.65 -6.27
CA ILE A 59 7.70 -23.11 -7.03
C ILE A 59 8.73 -23.62 -6.04
N PRO A 60 8.92 -24.95 -5.92
CA PRO A 60 10.00 -25.53 -5.14
C PRO A 60 11.35 -25.06 -5.65
N THR A 61 12.24 -24.64 -4.76
CA THR A 61 13.59 -24.19 -5.12
C THR A 61 14.64 -25.24 -4.79
N PRO A 62 15.73 -25.33 -5.56
CA PRO A 62 16.80 -26.30 -5.31
C PRO A 62 17.47 -26.17 -3.93
N GLY A 63 17.27 -25.06 -3.22
CA GLY A 63 17.80 -24.86 -1.86
C GLY A 63 16.94 -25.47 -0.74
N GLY A 64 15.85 -26.16 -1.06
CA GLY A 64 14.95 -26.77 -0.06
C GLY A 64 13.86 -25.83 0.47
N ASP A 65 13.63 -24.72 -0.20
CA ASP A 65 12.56 -23.75 0.09
C ASP A 65 11.53 -23.73 -1.04
N THR A 66 10.46 -22.97 -0.85
CA THR A 66 9.42 -22.76 -1.87
C THR A 66 9.19 -21.27 -2.03
N THR A 67 9.37 -20.77 -3.25
CA THR A 67 8.88 -19.44 -3.65
C THR A 67 7.53 -19.56 -4.34
N ALA A 68 6.86 -18.43 -4.62
CA ALA A 68 5.57 -18.45 -5.26
C ALA A 68 5.38 -17.34 -6.31
N LEU A 69 4.71 -17.68 -7.39
CA LEU A 69 4.09 -16.68 -8.26
C LEU A 69 2.69 -16.36 -7.70
N HIS A 70 2.40 -15.09 -7.49
CA HIS A 70 1.13 -14.66 -6.90
C HIS A 70 0.83 -13.20 -7.21
N ILE A 71 -0.45 -12.83 -7.15
CA ILE A 71 -0.90 -11.45 -7.38
C ILE A 71 -1.19 -10.68 -6.07
N GLY A 72 -0.87 -11.21 -4.91
CA GLY A 72 -1.10 -10.56 -3.61
C GLY A 72 -0.45 -9.18 -3.51
N ASN A 73 0.77 -9.01 -4.06
CA ASN A 73 1.46 -7.72 -4.12
C ASN A 73 0.68 -6.65 -4.92
N ALA A 74 -0.07 -7.05 -5.95
CA ALA A 74 -0.91 -6.14 -6.72
C ALA A 74 -2.01 -5.53 -5.84
N PHE A 75 -2.67 -6.34 -5.01
CA PHE A 75 -3.69 -5.84 -4.08
C PHE A 75 -3.11 -4.95 -2.98
N CYS A 76 -1.88 -5.21 -2.53
CA CYS A 76 -1.16 -4.32 -1.61
C CYS A 76 -0.97 -2.92 -2.24
N VAL A 77 -0.47 -2.85 -3.47
CA VAL A 77 -0.30 -1.59 -4.19
C VAL A 77 -1.65 -0.94 -4.49
N LEU A 78 -2.65 -1.71 -4.93
CA LEU A 78 -4.01 -1.20 -5.17
C LEU A 78 -4.60 -0.56 -3.90
N ALA A 79 -4.43 -1.20 -2.75
CA ALA A 79 -4.82 -0.64 -1.46
C ALA A 79 -4.09 0.68 -1.17
N ALA A 80 -2.79 0.77 -1.48
CA ALA A 80 -2.02 1.99 -1.31
C ALA A 80 -2.49 3.12 -2.23
N LEU A 81 -2.88 2.82 -3.48
CA LEU A 81 -3.44 3.81 -4.41
C LEU A 81 -4.84 4.31 -3.99
N LEU A 82 -5.64 3.47 -3.35
CA LEU A 82 -7.01 3.80 -2.94
C LEU A 82 -7.08 4.44 -1.55
N LEU A 83 -6.25 3.99 -0.60
CA LEU A 83 -6.35 4.33 0.82
C LEU A 83 -5.17 5.17 1.33
N GLY A 84 -4.13 5.34 0.51
CA GLY A 84 -2.85 5.95 0.90
C GLY A 84 -1.84 4.93 1.44
N GLY A 85 -0.56 5.34 1.45
CA GLY A 85 0.55 4.44 1.76
C GLY A 85 0.47 3.75 3.13
N GLY A 86 0.05 4.48 4.16
CA GLY A 86 -0.05 3.92 5.51
C GLY A 86 -1.13 2.83 5.62
N TYR A 87 -2.36 3.15 5.27
CA TYR A 87 -3.47 2.19 5.32
C TYR A 87 -3.30 1.05 4.31
N GLY A 88 -2.84 1.37 3.10
CA GLY A 88 -2.57 0.36 2.07
C GLY A 88 -1.42 -0.57 2.44
N GLY A 89 -0.33 -0.03 3.00
CA GLY A 89 0.79 -0.82 3.50
C GLY A 89 0.38 -1.75 4.64
N VAL A 90 -0.43 -1.26 5.59
CA VAL A 90 -0.99 -2.08 6.68
C VAL A 90 -1.91 -3.17 6.13
N ALA A 91 -2.79 -2.84 5.17
CA ALA A 91 -3.66 -3.85 4.56
C ALA A 91 -2.86 -4.97 3.90
N GLY A 92 -1.87 -4.62 3.06
CA GLY A 92 -1.02 -5.59 2.37
C GLY A 92 -0.19 -6.42 3.34
N SER A 93 0.46 -5.78 4.32
CA SER A 93 1.30 -6.47 5.31
C SER A 93 0.48 -7.44 6.17
N LEU A 94 -0.65 -7.01 6.73
CA LEU A 94 -1.48 -7.87 7.56
C LEU A 94 -2.08 -9.04 6.76
N GLY A 95 -2.68 -8.76 5.59
CA GLY A 95 -3.32 -9.80 4.79
C GLY A 95 -2.35 -10.90 4.37
N MET A 96 -1.17 -10.54 3.87
CA MET A 96 -0.19 -11.52 3.40
C MET A 96 0.57 -12.20 4.55
N THR A 97 0.83 -11.49 5.66
CA THR A 97 1.45 -12.10 6.84
C THR A 97 0.54 -13.13 7.50
N ILE A 98 -0.77 -12.85 7.59
CA ILE A 98 -1.73 -13.83 8.09
C ILE A 98 -1.76 -15.07 7.17
N ALA A 99 -1.68 -14.89 5.86
CA ALA A 99 -1.59 -15.99 4.92
C ALA A 99 -0.33 -16.84 5.13
N ASP A 100 0.84 -16.21 5.36
CA ASP A 100 2.08 -16.92 5.69
C ASP A 100 1.98 -17.68 7.02
N LEU A 101 1.38 -17.06 8.04
CA LEU A 101 1.22 -17.70 9.37
C LEU A 101 0.30 -18.92 9.36
N LEU A 102 -0.65 -18.95 8.42
CA LEU A 102 -1.58 -20.07 8.26
C LEU A 102 -1.09 -21.16 7.29
N ASP A 103 0.04 -20.93 6.61
CA ASP A 103 0.63 -21.87 5.68
C ASP A 103 1.96 -22.42 6.23
N PRO A 104 2.03 -23.72 6.57
CA PRO A 104 3.24 -24.33 7.13
C PRO A 104 4.50 -24.13 6.28
N VAL A 105 4.35 -23.96 4.97
CA VAL A 105 5.48 -23.77 4.03
C VAL A 105 6.08 -22.36 4.18
N TYR A 106 5.25 -21.36 4.50
CA TYR A 106 5.65 -19.95 4.50
C TYR A 106 5.71 -19.31 5.91
N ILE A 107 5.33 -20.05 6.97
CA ILE A 107 5.23 -19.54 8.33
C ILE A 107 6.51 -18.83 8.81
N THR A 108 7.67 -19.38 8.49
CA THR A 108 8.97 -18.79 8.83
C THR A 108 9.25 -17.47 8.10
N SER A 109 8.57 -17.20 6.99
CA SER A 109 8.72 -15.97 6.20
C SER A 109 7.84 -14.82 6.69
N ALA A 110 6.87 -15.07 7.58
CA ALA A 110 5.89 -14.09 8.02
C ALA A 110 6.48 -12.75 8.52
N PRO A 111 7.55 -12.72 9.36
CA PRO A 111 8.14 -11.45 9.80
C PRO A 111 8.75 -10.63 8.66
N LYS A 112 9.44 -11.31 7.72
CA LYS A 112 10.00 -10.69 6.52
C LYS A 112 8.89 -10.13 5.63
N THR A 113 7.85 -10.93 5.40
CA THR A 113 6.68 -10.53 4.61
C THR A 113 6.04 -9.29 5.18
N PHE A 114 5.78 -9.22 6.49
CA PHE A 114 5.18 -8.04 7.12
C PHE A 114 5.94 -6.75 6.77
N ILE A 115 7.26 -6.75 6.97
CA ILE A 115 8.08 -5.56 6.74
C ILE A 115 8.11 -5.17 5.26
N LEU A 116 8.36 -6.14 4.37
CA LEU A 116 8.48 -5.86 2.94
C LEU A 116 7.15 -5.38 2.32
N LYS A 117 6.02 -5.98 2.72
CA LYS A 117 4.71 -5.56 2.19
C LYS A 117 4.27 -4.21 2.73
N LEU A 118 4.61 -3.89 3.98
CA LEU A 118 4.42 -2.54 4.52
C LEU A 118 5.19 -1.51 3.69
N CYS A 119 6.46 -1.77 3.40
CA CYS A 119 7.29 -0.89 2.56
C CYS A 119 6.75 -0.73 1.14
N ILE A 120 6.27 -1.81 0.48
CA ILE A 120 5.62 -1.71 -0.84
C ILE A 120 4.49 -0.69 -0.80
N GLY A 121 3.58 -0.80 0.17
CA GLY A 121 2.44 0.09 0.28
C GLY A 121 2.85 1.54 0.61
N LEU A 122 3.83 1.73 1.49
CA LEU A 122 4.36 3.05 1.84
C LEU A 122 4.97 3.74 0.62
N ILE A 123 5.83 3.06 -0.14
CA ILE A 123 6.51 3.61 -1.32
C ILE A 123 5.50 3.92 -2.43
N ALA A 124 4.65 2.96 -2.78
CA ALA A 124 3.63 3.16 -3.81
C ALA A 124 2.68 4.30 -3.45
N GLY A 125 2.23 4.34 -2.20
CA GLY A 125 1.36 5.41 -1.71
C GLY A 125 2.06 6.78 -1.64
N PHE A 126 3.34 6.82 -1.28
CA PHE A 126 4.13 8.06 -1.30
C PHE A 126 4.21 8.64 -2.72
N VAL A 127 4.57 7.81 -3.71
CA VAL A 127 4.63 8.25 -5.11
C VAL A 127 3.25 8.70 -5.60
N ALA A 128 2.20 7.93 -5.32
CA ALA A 128 0.87 8.22 -5.80
C ALA A 128 0.25 9.49 -5.18
N HIS A 129 0.42 9.71 -3.88
CA HIS A 129 -0.32 10.75 -3.16
C HIS A 129 0.52 11.96 -2.80
N LYS A 130 1.84 11.81 -2.57
CA LYS A 130 2.70 12.94 -2.22
C LYS A 130 3.42 13.54 -3.41
N ILE A 131 3.72 12.73 -4.44
CA ILE A 131 4.37 13.22 -5.66
C ILE A 131 3.33 13.53 -6.73
N ALA A 132 2.44 12.58 -7.00
CA ALA A 132 1.53 12.66 -8.14
C ALA A 132 0.13 13.19 -7.83
N HIS A 133 -0.26 13.27 -6.55
CA HIS A 133 -1.60 13.73 -6.14
C HIS A 133 -2.74 13.08 -6.93
N ILE A 134 -2.66 11.76 -7.19
CA ILE A 134 -3.57 11.03 -8.10
C ILE A 134 -5.04 11.04 -7.66
N THR A 135 -5.35 11.45 -6.43
CA THR A 135 -6.73 11.59 -5.94
C THR A 135 -7.39 12.90 -6.37
N GLU A 136 -6.62 13.86 -6.88
CA GLU A 136 -7.14 15.09 -7.44
C GLU A 136 -7.74 14.88 -8.84
N ASP A 137 -8.34 15.93 -9.41
CA ASP A 137 -8.97 15.85 -10.71
C ASP A 137 -7.93 16.04 -11.82
N HIS A 138 -7.44 14.92 -12.32
CA HIS A 138 -6.53 14.83 -13.46
C HIS A 138 -7.17 14.03 -14.59
N ASP A 139 -6.63 14.17 -15.80
CA ASP A 139 -7.05 13.37 -16.94
C ASP A 139 -6.67 11.89 -16.78
N SER A 140 -7.35 11.02 -17.53
CA SER A 140 -7.13 9.57 -17.42
C SER A 140 -5.72 9.13 -17.79
N ARG A 141 -5.04 9.84 -18.70
CA ARG A 141 -3.65 9.53 -19.09
C ARG A 141 -2.68 9.82 -17.96
N TYR A 142 -2.87 10.94 -17.26
CA TYR A 142 -2.08 11.30 -16.07
C TYR A 142 -2.24 10.25 -14.98
N ILE A 143 -3.49 9.88 -14.66
CA ILE A 143 -3.78 8.88 -13.64
C ILE A 143 -3.17 7.51 -13.99
N MET A 144 -3.31 7.07 -15.25
CA MET A 144 -2.70 5.83 -15.71
C MET A 144 -1.18 5.85 -15.60
N LYS A 145 -0.53 6.93 -16.06
CA LYS A 145 0.93 7.10 -15.98
C LYS A 145 1.43 7.01 -14.54
N TRP A 146 0.79 7.74 -13.63
CA TRP A 146 1.25 7.80 -12.26
C TRP A 146 0.87 6.57 -11.42
N SER A 147 -0.23 5.90 -11.73
CA SER A 147 -0.52 4.58 -11.14
C SER A 147 0.51 3.53 -11.59
N LEU A 148 0.96 3.58 -12.85
CA LEU A 148 2.06 2.75 -13.35
C LEU A 148 3.38 3.05 -12.61
N ILE A 149 3.77 4.32 -12.52
CA ILE A 149 5.03 4.72 -11.85
C ILE A 149 5.00 4.32 -10.36
N ALA A 150 3.89 4.56 -9.66
CA ALA A 150 3.74 4.17 -8.27
C ALA A 150 3.82 2.64 -8.06
N SER A 151 3.21 1.87 -8.97
CA SER A 151 3.27 0.41 -8.95
C SER A 151 4.69 -0.09 -9.17
N VAL A 152 5.39 0.46 -10.18
CA VAL A 152 6.78 0.10 -10.47
C VAL A 152 7.70 0.48 -9.31
N ALA A 153 7.50 1.63 -8.66
CA ALA A 153 8.30 2.05 -7.51
C ALA A 153 8.13 1.08 -6.32
N GLY A 154 6.89 0.76 -5.94
CA GLY A 154 6.62 -0.15 -4.81
C GLY A 154 7.04 -1.59 -5.10
N LEU A 155 6.66 -2.13 -6.26
CA LEU A 155 6.98 -3.50 -6.65
C LEU A 155 8.46 -3.66 -7.03
N GLY A 156 9.07 -2.66 -7.68
CA GLY A 156 10.49 -2.63 -7.99
C GLY A 156 11.35 -2.63 -6.73
N PHE A 157 10.96 -1.86 -5.70
CA PHE A 157 11.58 -1.97 -4.38
C PHE A 157 11.57 -3.42 -3.87
N ASN A 158 10.43 -4.11 -3.98
CA ASN A 158 10.32 -5.50 -3.52
C ASN A 158 11.18 -6.46 -4.36
N VAL A 159 11.32 -6.23 -5.67
CA VAL A 159 12.21 -7.04 -6.54
C VAL A 159 13.65 -7.01 -6.05
N VAL A 160 14.10 -5.85 -5.57
CA VAL A 160 15.47 -5.68 -5.07
C VAL A 160 15.60 -6.18 -3.63
N MET A 161 14.67 -5.78 -2.77
CA MET A 161 14.80 -6.01 -1.32
C MET A 161 14.40 -7.41 -0.87
N ASP A 162 13.46 -8.07 -1.55
CA ASP A 162 13.02 -9.41 -1.15
C ASP A 162 14.15 -10.46 -1.21
N PRO A 163 14.95 -10.58 -2.29
CA PRO A 163 16.08 -11.49 -2.32
C PRO A 163 17.19 -11.10 -1.34
N ILE A 164 17.48 -9.81 -1.17
CA ILE A 164 18.51 -9.32 -0.24
C ILE A 164 18.10 -9.64 1.21
N VAL A 165 16.95 -9.17 1.64
CA VAL A 165 16.45 -9.42 3.00
C VAL A 165 16.22 -10.92 3.20
N GLY A 166 15.73 -11.63 2.18
CA GLY A 166 15.53 -13.08 2.20
C GLY A 166 16.81 -13.86 2.42
N TYR A 167 17.91 -13.46 1.75
CA TYR A 167 19.23 -14.06 1.96
C TYR A 167 19.70 -13.90 3.41
N PHE A 168 19.73 -12.63 3.90
CA PHE A 168 20.18 -12.36 5.26
C PHE A 168 19.29 -13.01 6.31
N TYR A 169 17.97 -12.96 6.12
CA TYR A 169 17.02 -13.57 7.03
C TYR A 169 17.22 -15.09 7.15
N LYS A 170 17.36 -15.79 6.01
CA LYS A 170 17.56 -17.23 5.99
C LYS A 170 18.92 -17.63 6.55
N ASN A 171 19.99 -16.93 6.16
CA ASN A 171 21.33 -17.27 6.58
C ASN A 171 21.57 -16.98 8.06
N TYR A 172 21.23 -15.76 8.55
CA TYR A 172 21.59 -15.35 9.91
C TYR A 172 20.50 -15.63 10.95
N ILE A 173 19.22 -15.66 10.55
CA ILE A 173 18.12 -15.85 11.51
C ILE A 173 17.65 -17.30 11.51
N LEU A 174 17.48 -17.92 10.32
CA LEU A 174 17.03 -19.30 10.20
C LEU A 174 18.18 -20.32 10.19
N GLY A 175 19.45 -19.88 10.16
CA GLY A 175 20.62 -20.76 10.19
C GLY A 175 20.82 -21.57 8.90
N VAL A 176 20.24 -21.16 7.77
CA VAL A 176 20.42 -21.84 6.49
C VAL A 176 21.84 -21.59 5.97
N GLU A 177 22.49 -22.64 5.47
CA GLU A 177 23.83 -22.51 4.89
C GLU A 177 23.89 -21.45 3.78
N SER A 178 24.97 -20.66 3.74
CA SER A 178 25.13 -19.52 2.84
C SER A 178 24.95 -19.88 1.36
N SER A 179 25.42 -21.06 0.94
CA SER A 179 25.26 -21.54 -0.43
C SER A 179 23.79 -21.80 -0.79
N ALA A 180 23.06 -22.47 0.08
CA ALA A 180 21.63 -22.74 -0.09
C ALA A 180 20.82 -21.42 -0.02
N ALA A 181 21.12 -20.52 0.93
CA ALA A 181 20.47 -19.23 1.06
C ALA A 181 20.65 -18.36 -0.22
N LYS A 182 21.82 -18.40 -0.87
CA LYS A 182 22.06 -17.72 -2.16
C LYS A 182 21.20 -18.27 -3.28
N ILE A 183 21.08 -19.59 -3.38
CA ILE A 183 20.25 -20.26 -4.38
C ILE A 183 18.79 -19.85 -4.17
N MET A 184 18.28 -19.94 -2.94
CA MET A 184 16.91 -19.52 -2.59
C MET A 184 16.64 -18.04 -2.93
N ALA A 185 17.59 -17.15 -2.63
CA ALA A 185 17.48 -15.72 -2.94
C ALA A 185 17.44 -15.45 -4.45
N THR A 186 18.22 -16.19 -5.25
CA THR A 186 18.21 -16.07 -6.72
C THR A 186 16.87 -16.48 -7.30
N TRP A 187 16.30 -17.58 -6.85
CA TRP A 187 14.95 -18.02 -7.26
C TRP A 187 13.87 -17.04 -6.82
N ALA A 188 13.97 -16.52 -5.59
CA ALA A 188 13.07 -15.49 -5.09
C ALA A 188 13.13 -14.22 -5.94
N ALA A 189 14.31 -13.78 -6.38
CA ALA A 189 14.47 -12.63 -7.27
C ALA A 189 13.73 -12.83 -8.60
N GLY A 190 13.87 -14.00 -9.22
CA GLY A 190 13.14 -14.32 -10.46
C GLY A 190 11.62 -14.31 -10.27
N ALA A 191 11.13 -14.99 -9.24
CA ALA A 191 9.71 -15.03 -8.94
C ALA A 191 9.16 -13.64 -8.60
N THR A 192 9.90 -12.85 -7.82
CA THR A 192 9.49 -11.50 -7.44
C THR A 192 9.44 -10.55 -8.65
N LEU A 193 10.37 -10.71 -9.60
CA LEU A 193 10.36 -9.94 -10.86
C LEU A 193 9.11 -10.26 -11.69
N VAL A 194 8.77 -11.52 -11.88
CA VAL A 194 7.54 -11.93 -12.59
C VAL A 194 6.31 -11.39 -11.87
N ASN A 195 6.25 -11.53 -10.55
CA ASN A 195 5.17 -11.00 -9.73
C ASN A 195 5.04 -9.46 -9.85
N ALA A 196 6.16 -8.75 -9.98
CA ALA A 196 6.15 -7.29 -10.14
C ALA A 196 5.60 -6.87 -11.51
N ILE A 197 5.99 -7.57 -12.58
CA ILE A 197 5.49 -7.30 -13.95
C ILE A 197 3.98 -7.55 -14.01
N VAL A 198 3.54 -8.75 -13.65
CA VAL A 198 2.12 -9.12 -13.65
C VAL A 198 1.33 -8.24 -12.70
N GLY A 199 1.84 -8.01 -11.50
CA GLY A 199 1.23 -7.17 -10.49
C GLY A 199 1.03 -5.74 -10.96
N THR A 200 2.00 -5.14 -11.63
CA THR A 200 1.90 -3.78 -12.20
C THR A 200 0.75 -3.69 -13.21
N ILE A 201 0.64 -4.66 -14.11
CA ILE A 201 -0.45 -4.70 -15.10
C ILE A 201 -1.81 -4.79 -14.39
N VAL A 202 -1.94 -5.72 -13.45
CA VAL A 202 -3.17 -5.91 -12.67
C VAL A 202 -3.56 -4.64 -11.92
N VAL A 203 -2.61 -3.99 -11.25
CA VAL A 203 -2.88 -2.74 -10.49
C VAL A 203 -3.41 -1.65 -11.41
N VAL A 204 -2.72 -1.40 -12.53
CA VAL A 204 -3.13 -0.31 -13.44
C VAL A 204 -4.51 -0.58 -14.03
N VAL A 205 -4.76 -1.78 -14.51
CA VAL A 205 -6.06 -2.16 -15.08
C VAL A 205 -7.18 -2.04 -14.06
N VAL A 206 -7.00 -2.63 -12.87
CA VAL A 206 -8.02 -2.62 -11.82
C VAL A 206 -8.24 -1.21 -11.27
N TYR A 207 -7.17 -0.45 -11.03
CA TYR A 207 -7.30 0.93 -10.52
C TYR A 207 -8.04 1.83 -11.50
N MET A 208 -7.71 1.74 -12.81
CA MET A 208 -8.39 2.53 -13.85
C MET A 208 -9.87 2.15 -14.01
N ALA A 209 -10.23 0.88 -13.77
CA ALA A 209 -11.61 0.43 -13.80
C ALA A 209 -12.40 0.83 -12.54
N VAL A 210 -11.80 0.67 -11.36
CA VAL A 210 -12.49 0.87 -10.06
C VAL A 210 -12.60 2.36 -9.70
N ARG A 211 -11.59 3.17 -9.99
CA ARG A 211 -11.56 4.60 -9.65
C ARG A 211 -12.80 5.39 -10.13
N PRO A 212 -13.22 5.32 -11.40
CA PRO A 212 -14.42 6.04 -11.85
C PRO A 212 -15.71 5.54 -11.20
N VAL A 213 -15.80 4.24 -10.91
CA VAL A 213 -16.96 3.66 -10.23
C VAL A 213 -17.07 4.20 -8.80
N LEU A 214 -15.96 4.22 -8.06
CA LEU A 214 -15.92 4.78 -6.70
C LEU A 214 -16.22 6.28 -6.69
N LYS A 215 -15.74 7.04 -7.69
CA LYS A 215 -16.08 8.47 -7.83
C LYS A 215 -17.58 8.68 -8.05
N LYS A 216 -18.21 7.92 -8.94
CA LYS A 216 -19.65 8.00 -9.21
C LYS A 216 -20.48 7.59 -8.00
N ALA A 217 -20.03 6.62 -7.24
CA ALA A 217 -20.70 6.17 -6.00
C ALA A 217 -20.48 7.11 -4.81
N GLY A 218 -19.67 8.16 -4.92
CA GLY A 218 -19.33 9.06 -3.80
C GLY A 218 -18.45 8.41 -2.73
N LEU A 219 -17.83 7.26 -3.05
CA LEU A 219 -17.00 6.45 -2.14
C LEU A 219 -15.50 6.70 -2.32
N PHE A 220 -15.11 7.53 -3.28
CA PHE A 220 -13.71 7.80 -3.57
C PHE A 220 -13.13 8.83 -2.59
N MET A 221 -12.11 8.43 -1.84
CA MET A 221 -11.47 9.29 -0.85
C MET A 221 -10.40 10.19 -1.48
N LYS A 222 -10.42 11.48 -1.12
CA LYS A 222 -9.31 12.40 -1.38
C LYS A 222 -8.26 12.24 -0.29
N ILE A 223 -7.07 11.80 -0.67
CA ILE A 223 -5.94 11.60 0.24
C ILE A 223 -4.99 12.79 0.05
N LYS A 224 -4.67 13.46 1.16
CA LYS A 224 -3.76 14.62 1.20
C LYS A 224 -2.35 14.19 1.57
#